data_faccc27343cfdca1331dc444d0bd2662
#
_entry.id   faccc27343cfdca1331dc444d0bd2662
#
_cell.length_a   1.000
_cell.length_b   1.000
_cell.length_c   1.000
_cell.angle_alpha   90.00
_cell.angle_beta   90.00
_cell.angle_gamma   90.00
#
_symmetry.space_group_name_H-M   'P 1'
#
loop_
_entity.id
_entity.type
_entity.pdbx_description
1 polymer ?
#
loop_
_entity_poly.entity_id
_entity_poly.type
_entity_poly.pdbx_seq_one_letter_code
_entity_poly.pdbx_strand_id
1 'polypeptide(L)'
;AQAAHLSDTERKQIAEYLTRTALEDFKPPPAPPACSGDAAKFEGAAPAAVSWGHDTSRFIPRDVADLTREDVPKLKLKWAFAYPNAVRARSQPSIGWSTIFVGSQDGTVYAFDLDTGCVKWTFRASAEVRTAIVADAAARRLYFGDVLGRAYAVDAFTGAEIWRRKIDDHPNATITGSPALGGGKLFVPVSSLEVTSAADPD
;
A
#
# COMPACT_ATOMS: atom_id res chain seq x y z
N ALA A 1 -14.42 -14.15 -2.32
CA ALA A 1 -14.79 -15.55 -2.12
C ALA A 1 -16.25 -15.69 -1.68
N GLN A 2 -16.74 -14.94 -0.67
CA GLN A 2 -18.10 -15.05 -0.12
C GLN A 2 -19.26 -14.79 -1.10
N ALA A 3 -19.05 -14.03 -2.16
CA ALA A 3 -20.05 -13.73 -3.17
C ALA A 3 -19.90 -14.56 -4.48
N ALA A 4 -19.03 -15.57 -4.49
CA ALA A 4 -18.74 -16.34 -5.71
C ALA A 4 -19.93 -17.17 -6.22
N HIS A 5 -20.88 -17.51 -5.33
CA HIS A 5 -22.10 -18.26 -5.63
C HIS A 5 -23.28 -17.41 -6.12
N LEU A 6 -23.13 -16.07 -6.05
CA LEU A 6 -24.18 -15.15 -6.47
C LEU A 6 -24.10 -14.88 -7.98
N SER A 7 -25.27 -14.81 -8.62
CA SER A 7 -25.39 -14.32 -9.99
C SER A 7 -25.03 -12.84 -10.11
N ASP A 8 -24.75 -12.36 -11.29
CA ASP A 8 -24.44 -10.94 -11.52
C ASP A 8 -25.62 -10.03 -11.16
N THR A 9 -26.86 -10.50 -11.36
CA THR A 9 -28.07 -9.78 -10.96
C THR A 9 -28.15 -9.63 -9.45
N GLU A 10 -27.90 -10.70 -8.69
CA GLU A 10 -27.92 -10.65 -7.23
C GLU A 10 -26.79 -9.76 -6.68
N ARG A 11 -25.60 -9.84 -7.26
CA ARG A 11 -24.49 -8.94 -6.90
C ARG A 11 -24.84 -7.48 -7.16
N LYS A 12 -25.48 -7.17 -8.31
CA LYS A 12 -25.96 -5.83 -8.64
C LYS A 12 -26.97 -5.36 -7.60
N GLN A 13 -28.01 -6.13 -7.31
CA GLN A 13 -29.06 -5.80 -6.35
C GLN A 13 -28.48 -5.54 -4.95
N ILE A 14 -27.57 -6.40 -4.48
CA ILE A 14 -26.89 -6.22 -3.19
C ILE A 14 -26.05 -4.94 -3.18
N ALA A 15 -25.28 -4.69 -4.22
CA ALA A 15 -24.47 -3.48 -4.33
C ALA A 15 -25.34 -2.21 -4.28
N GLU A 16 -26.42 -2.16 -5.05
CA GLU A 16 -27.36 -1.04 -5.08
C GLU A 16 -28.07 -0.83 -3.73
N TYR A 17 -28.44 -1.93 -3.07
CA TYR A 17 -29.03 -1.88 -1.73
C TYR A 17 -28.06 -1.30 -0.69
N LEU A 18 -26.80 -1.77 -0.69
CA LEU A 18 -25.79 -1.34 0.28
C LEU A 18 -25.31 0.09 0.04
N THR A 19 -25.19 0.49 -1.22
CA THR A 19 -24.71 1.84 -1.58
C THR A 19 -25.85 2.86 -1.67
N ARG A 20 -27.10 2.40 -1.74
CA ARG A 20 -28.31 3.21 -2.02
C ARG A 20 -28.16 4.04 -3.30
N THR A 21 -27.43 3.50 -4.26
CA THR A 21 -27.14 4.12 -5.56
C THR A 21 -27.37 3.08 -6.65
N ALA A 22 -28.15 3.42 -7.65
CA ALA A 22 -28.30 2.57 -8.83
C ALA A 22 -26.96 2.45 -9.56
N LEU A 23 -26.63 1.27 -10.08
CA LEU A 23 -25.33 1.03 -10.71
C LEU A 23 -25.12 1.95 -11.94
N GLU A 24 -26.16 2.27 -12.64
CA GLU A 24 -26.18 3.21 -13.77
C GLU A 24 -25.86 4.66 -13.37
N ASP A 25 -26.15 5.04 -12.12
CA ASP A 25 -25.86 6.38 -11.58
C ASP A 25 -24.48 6.45 -10.93
N PHE A 26 -23.80 5.31 -10.77
CA PHE A 26 -22.46 5.26 -10.17
C PHE A 26 -21.46 5.96 -11.07
N LYS A 27 -20.89 7.05 -10.54
CA LYS A 27 -19.76 7.74 -11.16
C LYS A 27 -18.50 7.38 -10.37
N PRO A 28 -17.54 6.69 -11.00
CA PRO A 28 -16.28 6.44 -10.33
C PRO A 28 -15.60 7.78 -9.97
N PRO A 29 -14.89 7.84 -8.84
CA PRO A 29 -14.14 9.04 -8.50
C PRO A 29 -13.17 9.37 -9.63
N PRO A 30 -12.88 10.67 -9.85
CA PRO A 30 -11.91 11.06 -10.87
C PRO A 30 -10.56 10.40 -10.58
N ALA A 31 -9.84 10.05 -11.63
CA ALA A 31 -8.48 9.56 -11.49
C ALA A 31 -7.63 10.61 -10.76
N PRO A 32 -6.72 10.19 -9.85
CA PRO A 32 -5.83 11.12 -9.19
C PRO A 32 -4.96 11.84 -10.22
N PRO A 33 -4.60 13.12 -9.98
CA PRO A 33 -3.80 13.88 -10.92
C PRO A 33 -2.42 13.22 -11.12
N ALA A 34 -2.06 12.95 -12.37
CA ALA A 34 -0.74 12.46 -12.72
C ALA A 34 0.31 13.56 -12.60
N CYS A 35 1.51 13.20 -12.14
CA CYS A 35 2.63 14.14 -12.08
C CYS A 35 3.16 14.47 -13.48
N SER A 36 3.66 15.70 -13.62
CA SER A 36 4.36 16.17 -14.82
C SER A 36 5.56 17.05 -14.43
N GLY A 37 6.48 17.25 -15.36
CA GLY A 37 7.67 18.08 -15.13
C GLY A 37 8.52 17.56 -13.98
N ASP A 38 8.95 18.46 -13.09
CA ASP A 38 9.84 18.12 -11.96
C ASP A 38 9.16 17.20 -10.94
N ALA A 39 7.86 17.34 -10.72
CA ALA A 39 7.11 16.46 -9.82
C ALA A 39 7.09 14.99 -10.26
N ALA A 40 7.36 14.68 -11.52
CA ALA A 40 7.48 13.31 -12.03
C ALA A 40 8.87 12.68 -11.79
N LYS A 41 9.87 13.47 -11.38
CA LYS A 41 11.25 13.00 -11.18
C LYS A 41 11.40 12.28 -9.84
N PHE A 42 12.41 11.40 -9.78
CA PHE A 42 12.84 10.71 -8.56
C PHE A 42 14.21 11.24 -8.17
N GLU A 43 14.24 12.14 -7.20
CA GLU A 43 15.44 12.87 -6.78
C GLU A 43 15.65 12.81 -5.27
N GLY A 44 16.84 13.15 -4.79
CA GLY A 44 17.16 13.18 -3.37
C GLY A 44 17.54 11.83 -2.78
N ALA A 45 17.54 11.74 -1.46
CA ALA A 45 17.95 10.57 -0.71
C ALA A 45 16.99 9.39 -0.94
N ALA A 46 17.54 8.18 -0.96
CA ALA A 46 16.77 6.95 -1.03
C ALA A 46 15.95 6.72 0.26
N PRO A 47 14.84 5.96 0.18
CA PRO A 47 14.12 5.56 1.38
C PRO A 47 15.03 4.77 2.34
N ALA A 48 15.00 5.13 3.63
CA ALA A 48 15.70 4.41 4.68
C ALA A 48 14.96 3.16 5.18
N ALA A 49 13.66 3.02 4.83
CA ALA A 49 12.82 1.96 5.35
C ALA A 49 13.20 0.59 4.78
N VAL A 50 13.82 -0.24 5.61
CA VAL A 50 14.16 -1.63 5.33
C VAL A 50 13.15 -2.61 5.94
N SER A 51 12.14 -2.10 6.66
CA SER A 51 11.06 -2.83 7.31
C SER A 51 10.00 -1.84 7.80
N TRP A 52 9.12 -2.25 8.71
CA TRP A 52 8.20 -1.36 9.41
C TRP A 52 8.95 -0.46 10.39
N GLY A 53 8.73 0.86 10.30
CA GLY A 53 9.42 1.88 11.10
C GLY A 53 10.66 2.45 10.42
N HIS A 54 11.35 3.34 11.11
CA HIS A 54 12.58 3.97 10.64
C HIS A 54 13.76 2.98 10.74
N ASP A 55 13.84 2.27 11.86
CA ASP A 55 14.84 1.24 12.13
C ASP A 55 14.25 0.11 12.99
N THR A 56 15.09 -0.80 13.49
CA THR A 56 14.67 -1.93 14.32
C THR A 56 14.11 -1.52 15.68
N SER A 57 14.44 -0.32 16.18
CA SER A 57 13.92 0.24 17.43
C SER A 57 12.49 0.77 17.27
N ARG A 58 12.05 1.01 16.04
CA ARG A 58 10.77 1.67 15.69
C ARG A 58 10.60 3.05 16.33
N PHE A 59 11.69 3.68 16.61
CA PHE A 59 11.78 5.03 17.14
C PHE A 59 12.34 5.94 16.07
N ILE A 60 11.74 7.12 15.92
CA ILE A 60 12.25 8.15 15.01
C ILE A 60 12.99 9.18 15.87
N PRO A 61 14.34 9.23 15.80
CA PRO A 61 15.13 10.20 16.55
C PRO A 61 14.76 11.64 16.14
N ARG A 62 14.99 12.57 17.07
CA ARG A 62 14.62 13.98 16.85
C ARG A 62 15.32 14.61 15.65
N ASP A 63 16.57 14.27 15.45
CA ASP A 63 17.38 14.76 14.33
C ASP A 63 16.91 14.21 12.96
N VAL A 64 16.25 13.04 12.97
CA VAL A 64 15.61 12.46 11.77
C VAL A 64 14.21 13.04 11.55
N ALA A 65 13.44 13.23 12.62
CA ALA A 65 12.09 13.78 12.53
C ALA A 65 12.08 15.25 12.13
N ASP A 66 13.15 15.98 12.47
CA ASP A 66 13.30 17.45 12.29
C ASP A 66 12.09 18.24 12.79
N LEU A 67 11.46 17.74 13.86
CA LEU A 67 10.28 18.35 14.50
C LEU A 67 10.52 18.51 15.99
N THR A 68 10.16 19.68 16.51
CA THR A 68 10.15 19.98 17.92
C THR A 68 8.71 20.05 18.44
N ARG A 69 8.54 20.01 19.77
CA ARG A 69 7.23 20.19 20.41
C ARG A 69 6.60 21.54 20.03
N GLU A 70 7.43 22.56 19.85
CA GLU A 70 7.04 23.93 19.52
C GLU A 70 6.61 24.07 18.05
N ASP A 71 6.94 23.09 17.19
CA ASP A 71 6.56 23.08 15.78
C ASP A 71 5.20 22.44 15.55
N VAL A 72 4.78 21.50 16.43
CA VAL A 72 3.52 20.77 16.28
C VAL A 72 2.30 21.68 16.11
N PRO A 73 2.12 22.78 16.89
CA PRO A 73 0.99 23.69 16.70
C PRO A 73 1.04 24.51 15.40
N LYS A 74 2.20 24.55 14.73
CA LYS A 74 2.43 25.30 13.50
C LYS A 74 2.24 24.47 12.24
N LEU A 75 2.06 23.15 12.38
CA LEU A 75 1.86 22.25 11.26
C LEU A 75 0.63 22.66 10.45
N LYS A 76 0.77 22.63 9.13
CA LYS A 76 -0.32 22.90 8.18
C LYS A 76 -0.48 21.70 7.26
N LEU A 77 -1.72 21.38 6.92
CA LEU A 77 -2.00 20.37 5.90
C LEU A 77 -1.41 20.83 4.57
N LYS A 78 -0.49 20.04 4.01
CA LYS A 78 0.15 20.31 2.73
C LYS A 78 -0.74 19.83 1.58
N TRP A 79 -1.16 18.57 1.64
CA TRP A 79 -2.10 17.95 0.73
C TRP A 79 -2.75 16.72 1.40
N ALA A 80 -3.82 16.22 0.82
CA ALA A 80 -4.50 15.02 1.28
C ALA A 80 -4.95 14.20 0.06
N PHE A 81 -4.97 12.88 0.22
CA PHE A 81 -5.44 11.94 -0.80
C PHE A 81 -6.43 10.94 -0.19
N ALA A 82 -7.59 10.82 -0.80
CA ALA A 82 -8.57 9.82 -0.45
C ALA A 82 -8.40 8.60 -1.37
N TYR A 83 -8.04 7.45 -0.79
CA TYR A 83 -7.90 6.22 -1.58
C TYR A 83 -9.24 5.79 -2.16
N PRO A 84 -9.35 5.62 -3.49
CA PRO A 84 -10.56 5.09 -4.10
C PRO A 84 -10.91 3.70 -3.52
N ASN A 85 -12.20 3.47 -3.28
CA ASN A 85 -12.72 2.19 -2.78
C ASN A 85 -12.08 1.70 -1.47
N ALA A 86 -11.58 2.61 -0.64
CA ALA A 86 -10.95 2.28 0.63
C ALA A 86 -11.60 3.07 1.77
N VAL A 87 -11.87 2.36 2.87
CA VAL A 87 -12.41 2.94 4.12
C VAL A 87 -11.36 2.96 5.24
N ARG A 88 -10.15 2.48 4.95
CA ARG A 88 -9.03 2.41 5.91
C ARG A 88 -7.68 2.49 5.20
N ALA A 89 -6.71 3.10 5.87
CA ALA A 89 -5.31 3.15 5.47
C ALA A 89 -4.48 2.41 6.54
N ARG A 90 -3.81 1.32 6.16
CA ARG A 90 -3.03 0.47 7.08
C ARG A 90 -1.57 0.33 6.68
N SER A 91 -1.25 0.60 5.41
CA SER A 91 0.11 0.53 4.92
C SER A 91 0.94 1.65 5.52
N GLN A 92 2.12 1.33 6.03
CA GLN A 92 3.09 2.35 6.41
C GLN A 92 3.74 2.90 5.15
N PRO A 93 3.74 4.23 4.94
CA PRO A 93 4.44 4.85 3.84
C PRO A 93 5.96 4.71 3.99
N SER A 94 6.66 4.60 2.87
CA SER A 94 8.10 4.72 2.74
C SER A 94 8.41 5.98 1.96
N ILE A 95 9.33 6.80 2.46
CA ILE A 95 9.62 8.14 1.91
C ILE A 95 11.08 8.20 1.45
N GLY A 96 11.31 8.64 0.23
CA GLY A 96 12.62 8.87 -0.37
C GLY A 96 12.50 9.17 -1.85
N TRP A 97 13.56 9.65 -2.47
CA TRP A 97 13.58 10.09 -3.87
C TRP A 97 12.46 11.09 -4.19
N SER A 98 12.20 12.04 -3.28
CA SER A 98 11.07 12.99 -3.36
C SER A 98 9.71 12.31 -3.60
N THR A 99 9.54 11.10 -3.05
CA THR A 99 8.38 10.24 -3.32
C THR A 99 7.89 9.57 -2.04
N ILE A 100 6.57 9.43 -1.92
CA ILE A 100 5.90 8.61 -0.91
C ILE A 100 5.37 7.36 -1.58
N PHE A 101 5.82 6.18 -1.14
CA PHE A 101 5.32 4.88 -1.56
C PHE A 101 4.38 4.32 -0.50
N VAL A 102 3.17 3.96 -0.88
CA VAL A 102 2.17 3.45 0.08
C VAL A 102 1.16 2.52 -0.58
N GLY A 103 0.75 1.48 0.14
CA GLY A 103 -0.29 0.56 -0.29
C GLY A 103 -1.68 1.01 0.13
N SER A 104 -2.71 0.46 -0.48
CA SER A 104 -4.10 0.75 -0.16
C SER A 104 -4.94 -0.51 0.06
N GLN A 105 -6.14 -0.32 0.61
CA GLN A 105 -7.08 -1.40 0.88
C GLN A 105 -7.60 -2.05 -0.40
N ASP A 106 -7.72 -1.32 -1.49
CA ASP A 106 -8.17 -1.87 -2.76
C ASP A 106 -7.07 -2.64 -3.51
N GLY A 107 -5.83 -2.66 -2.98
CA GLY A 107 -4.69 -3.35 -3.56
C GLY A 107 -3.84 -2.48 -4.49
N THR A 108 -4.14 -1.19 -4.61
CA THR A 108 -3.28 -0.28 -5.37
C THR A 108 -2.12 0.21 -4.51
N VAL A 109 -0.90 0.11 -5.03
CA VAL A 109 0.29 0.77 -4.49
C VAL A 109 0.49 2.06 -5.28
N TYR A 110 0.70 3.15 -4.56
CA TYR A 110 0.89 4.48 -5.11
C TYR A 110 2.31 4.97 -4.87
N ALA A 111 2.86 5.67 -5.85
CA ALA A 111 4.00 6.55 -5.70
C ALA A 111 3.54 7.99 -5.87
N PHE A 112 3.50 8.74 -4.78
CA PHE A 112 3.13 10.14 -4.78
C PHE A 112 4.36 11.04 -4.77
N ASP A 113 4.32 12.13 -5.47
CA ASP A 113 5.27 13.21 -5.24
C ASP A 113 5.11 13.78 -3.82
N LEU A 114 6.23 13.93 -3.11
CA LEU A 114 6.25 14.35 -1.71
C LEU A 114 5.68 15.76 -1.51
N ASP A 115 5.86 16.63 -2.49
CA ASP A 115 5.51 18.04 -2.37
C ASP A 115 4.09 18.35 -2.81
N THR A 116 3.63 17.76 -3.89
CA THR A 116 2.35 18.10 -4.52
C THR A 116 1.25 17.06 -4.28
N GLY A 117 1.63 15.82 -3.93
CA GLY A 117 0.68 14.71 -3.78
C GLY A 117 0.13 14.17 -5.11
N CYS A 118 0.66 14.60 -6.26
CA CYS A 118 0.31 13.99 -7.54
C CYS A 118 0.87 12.56 -7.64
N VAL A 119 0.29 11.74 -8.49
CA VAL A 119 0.69 10.34 -8.67
C VAL A 119 1.76 10.23 -9.75
N LYS A 120 2.94 9.71 -9.38
CA LYS A 120 4.02 9.39 -10.32
C LYS A 120 3.72 8.10 -11.07
N TRP A 121 3.29 7.06 -10.34
CA TRP A 121 2.81 5.81 -10.89
C TRP A 121 1.90 5.07 -9.89
N THR A 122 1.19 4.08 -10.39
CA THR A 122 0.42 3.12 -9.59
C THR A 122 0.76 1.69 -10.01
N PHE A 123 0.69 0.77 -9.05
CA PHE A 123 0.78 -0.67 -9.29
C PHE A 123 -0.44 -1.38 -8.70
N ARG A 124 -1.03 -2.35 -9.41
CA ARG A 124 -2.16 -3.12 -8.93
C ARG A 124 -1.72 -4.49 -8.41
N ALA A 125 -1.78 -4.69 -7.08
CA ALA A 125 -1.65 -5.99 -6.46
C ALA A 125 -2.95 -6.82 -6.60
N SER A 126 -2.91 -8.08 -6.22
CA SER A 126 -4.08 -8.97 -6.33
C SER A 126 -5.12 -8.72 -5.23
N ALA A 127 -4.72 -8.10 -4.13
CA ALA A 127 -5.58 -7.79 -2.98
C ALA A 127 -4.99 -6.65 -2.14
N GLU A 128 -5.66 -6.31 -1.03
CA GLU A 128 -5.24 -5.27 -0.08
C GLU A 128 -3.74 -5.37 0.26
N VAL A 129 -3.02 -4.26 0.11
CA VAL A 129 -1.63 -4.08 0.55
C VAL A 129 -1.64 -3.28 1.83
N ARG A 130 -1.46 -3.96 2.97
CA ARG A 130 -1.42 -3.33 4.30
C ARG A 130 -0.04 -3.32 4.94
N THR A 131 0.92 -3.96 4.30
CA THR A 131 2.32 -3.98 4.74
C THR A 131 2.99 -2.63 4.52
N ALA A 132 4.13 -2.38 5.18
CA ALA A 132 5.02 -1.32 4.73
C ALA A 132 5.53 -1.62 3.31
N ILE A 133 5.82 -0.57 2.55
CA ILE A 133 6.53 -0.66 1.29
C ILE A 133 8.03 -0.57 1.61
N VAL A 134 8.75 -1.67 1.46
CA VAL A 134 10.17 -1.77 1.82
C VAL A 134 11.04 -1.52 0.61
N ALA A 135 12.00 -0.62 0.73
CA ALA A 135 12.85 -0.21 -0.37
C ALA A 135 14.25 -0.86 -0.28
N ASP A 136 14.68 -1.45 -1.39
CA ASP A 136 16.08 -1.75 -1.67
C ASP A 136 16.65 -0.63 -2.55
N ALA A 137 17.34 0.30 -1.92
CA ALA A 137 17.85 1.47 -2.58
C ALA A 137 18.91 1.14 -3.64
N ALA A 138 19.76 0.14 -3.37
CA ALA A 138 20.83 -0.26 -4.29
C ALA A 138 20.28 -0.90 -5.56
N ALA A 139 19.24 -1.71 -5.44
CA ALA A 139 18.59 -2.37 -6.56
C ALA A 139 17.46 -1.55 -7.20
N ARG A 140 17.07 -0.40 -6.61
CA ARG A 140 15.89 0.41 -6.97
C ARG A 140 14.61 -0.42 -7.02
N ARG A 141 14.40 -1.24 -5.99
CA ARG A 141 13.24 -2.13 -5.89
C ARG A 141 12.42 -1.81 -4.67
N LEU A 142 11.12 -2.03 -4.80
CA LEU A 142 10.19 -2.00 -3.68
C LEU A 142 9.61 -3.39 -3.46
N TYR A 143 9.48 -3.78 -2.19
CA TYR A 143 8.92 -5.06 -1.78
C TYR A 143 7.74 -4.85 -0.84
N PHE A 144 6.69 -5.63 -1.04
CA PHE A 144 5.48 -5.63 -0.20
C PHE A 144 4.73 -6.94 -0.34
N GLY A 145 3.72 -7.15 0.51
CA GLY A 145 2.83 -8.29 0.44
C GLY A 145 1.37 -7.89 0.44
N ASP A 146 0.51 -8.77 -0.05
CA ASP A 146 -0.95 -8.63 -0.01
C ASP A 146 -1.61 -9.65 0.93
N VAL A 147 -2.89 -9.39 1.25
CA VAL A 147 -3.67 -10.25 2.16
C VAL A 147 -4.03 -11.62 1.56
N LEU A 148 -3.77 -11.87 0.29
CA LEU A 148 -3.89 -13.19 -0.33
C LEU A 148 -2.57 -13.97 -0.29
N GLY A 149 -1.58 -13.55 0.51
CA GLY A 149 -0.31 -14.24 0.70
C GLY A 149 0.60 -14.18 -0.52
N ARG A 150 0.52 -13.11 -1.32
CA ARG A 150 1.45 -12.86 -2.42
C ARG A 150 2.45 -11.79 -2.03
N ALA A 151 3.71 -12.03 -2.30
CA ALA A 151 4.78 -11.05 -2.24
C ALA A 151 5.11 -10.51 -3.63
N TYR A 152 5.56 -9.28 -3.68
CA TYR A 152 5.84 -8.53 -4.90
C TYR A 152 7.20 -7.85 -4.83
N ALA A 153 7.85 -7.77 -5.98
CA ALA A 153 8.91 -6.80 -6.24
C ALA A 153 8.53 -5.95 -7.46
N VAL A 154 8.64 -4.65 -7.30
CA VAL A 154 8.43 -3.69 -8.40
C VAL A 154 9.62 -2.75 -8.52
N ASP A 155 9.85 -2.23 -9.72
CA ASP A 155 10.81 -1.16 -9.93
C ASP A 155 10.32 0.13 -9.25
N ALA A 156 11.16 0.74 -8.44
CA ALA A 156 10.76 1.89 -7.62
C ALA A 156 10.42 3.15 -8.43
N PHE A 157 10.98 3.30 -9.64
CA PHE A 157 10.84 4.51 -10.44
C PHE A 157 9.72 4.39 -11.49
N THR A 158 9.39 3.17 -11.89
CA THR A 158 8.39 2.94 -12.94
C THR A 158 7.13 2.24 -12.45
N GLY A 159 7.18 1.60 -11.27
CA GLY A 159 6.10 0.73 -10.79
C GLY A 159 5.99 -0.59 -11.56
N ALA A 160 6.90 -0.87 -12.50
CA ALA A 160 6.87 -2.11 -13.28
C ALA A 160 7.08 -3.35 -12.40
N GLU A 161 6.26 -4.38 -12.60
CA GLU A 161 6.42 -5.64 -11.89
C GLU A 161 7.71 -6.33 -12.30
N ILE A 162 8.54 -6.68 -11.30
CA ILE A 162 9.74 -7.49 -11.50
C ILE A 162 9.41 -8.95 -11.26
N TRP A 163 8.71 -9.23 -10.15
CA TRP A 163 8.16 -10.54 -9.86
C TRP A 163 6.98 -10.45 -8.87
N ARG A 164 6.14 -11.48 -8.93
CA ARG A 164 5.06 -11.76 -7.99
C ARG A 164 5.11 -13.25 -7.64
N ARG A 165 4.96 -13.57 -6.34
CA ARG A 165 4.96 -14.96 -5.88
C ARG A 165 3.93 -15.20 -4.79
N LYS A 166 3.17 -16.26 -4.89
CA LYS A 166 2.44 -16.85 -3.76
C LYS A 166 3.50 -17.46 -2.82
N ILE A 167 3.48 -17.08 -1.55
CA ILE A 167 4.53 -17.46 -0.59
C ILE A 167 4.20 -18.76 0.10
N ASP A 168 2.92 -19.06 0.28
CA ASP A 168 2.43 -20.27 0.91
C ASP A 168 1.14 -20.72 0.21
N ASP A 169 0.98 -22.02 -0.05
CA ASP A 169 -0.18 -22.58 -0.77
C ASP A 169 -1.40 -22.79 0.14
N HIS A 170 -1.24 -22.65 1.45
CA HIS A 170 -2.37 -22.76 2.37
C HIS A 170 -3.46 -21.72 2.04
N PRO A 171 -4.75 -22.09 2.00
CA PRO A 171 -5.83 -21.21 1.56
C PRO A 171 -5.98 -19.97 2.45
N ASN A 172 -5.69 -20.10 3.75
CA ASN A 172 -5.74 -18.99 4.73
C ASN A 172 -4.42 -18.23 4.87
N ALA A 173 -3.38 -18.55 4.08
CA ALA A 173 -2.12 -17.84 4.14
C ALA A 173 -2.30 -16.37 3.73
N THR A 174 -1.79 -15.46 4.56
CA THR A 174 -1.88 -14.02 4.38
C THR A 174 -0.58 -13.33 4.74
N ILE A 175 -0.29 -12.20 4.10
CA ILE A 175 0.83 -11.33 4.47
C ILE A 175 0.26 -10.04 5.03
N THR A 176 0.30 -9.91 6.36
CA THR A 176 -0.11 -8.70 7.08
C THR A 176 1.06 -8.02 7.77
N GLY A 177 2.12 -8.76 8.05
CA GLY A 177 3.39 -8.24 8.54
C GLY A 177 4.25 -7.70 7.38
N SER A 178 5.01 -6.65 7.65
CA SER A 178 5.87 -6.04 6.64
C SER A 178 7.09 -6.91 6.35
N PRO A 179 7.50 -7.06 5.09
CA PRO A 179 8.79 -7.65 4.75
C PRO A 179 9.96 -6.91 5.42
N ALA A 180 11.11 -7.55 5.48
CA ALA A 180 12.34 -6.94 5.97
C ALA A 180 13.51 -7.34 5.08
N LEU A 181 14.42 -6.40 4.84
CA LEU A 181 15.68 -6.63 4.13
C LEU A 181 16.82 -6.77 5.13
N GLY A 182 17.66 -7.77 4.93
CA GLY A 182 18.84 -7.98 5.77
C GLY A 182 19.77 -9.03 5.16
N GLY A 183 21.09 -8.80 5.21
CA GLY A 183 22.09 -9.76 4.73
C GLY A 183 21.89 -10.20 3.27
N GLY A 184 21.43 -9.32 2.40
CA GLY A 184 21.13 -9.64 0.99
C GLY A 184 19.89 -10.54 0.78
N LYS A 185 19.04 -10.69 1.79
CA LYS A 185 17.82 -11.50 1.76
C LYS A 185 16.60 -10.65 2.04
N LEU A 186 15.47 -11.04 1.45
CA LEU A 186 14.15 -10.55 1.78
C LEU A 186 13.44 -11.56 2.68
N PHE A 187 13.08 -11.15 3.88
CA PHE A 187 12.28 -11.92 4.82
C PHE A 187 10.82 -11.51 4.70
N VAL A 188 9.94 -12.44 4.38
CA VAL A 188 8.51 -12.20 4.22
C VAL A 188 7.75 -12.96 5.29
N PRO A 189 7.14 -12.29 6.29
CA PRO A 189 6.35 -12.96 7.31
C PRO A 189 5.01 -13.40 6.73
N VAL A 190 4.68 -14.67 6.91
CA VAL A 190 3.39 -15.24 6.54
C VAL A 190 2.60 -15.53 7.81
N SER A 191 1.34 -15.15 7.82
CA SER A 191 0.36 -15.40 8.88
C SER A 191 -0.81 -16.21 8.31
N SER A 192 -1.74 -16.61 9.19
CA SER A 192 -2.96 -17.30 8.79
C SER A 192 -4.21 -16.51 9.18
N LEU A 193 -5.25 -16.60 8.35
CA LEU A 193 -6.60 -16.10 8.63
C LEU A 193 -7.51 -17.16 9.27
N GLU A 194 -6.95 -18.27 9.77
CA GLU A 194 -7.73 -19.37 10.38
C GLU A 194 -8.61 -18.92 11.54
N VAL A 195 -8.17 -17.94 12.33
CA VAL A 195 -9.00 -17.35 13.39
C VAL A 195 -10.32 -16.79 12.84
N THR A 196 -10.31 -16.27 11.62
CA THR A 196 -11.51 -15.76 10.95
C THR A 196 -12.35 -16.91 10.38
N SER A 197 -11.71 -17.94 9.83
CA SER A 197 -12.37 -19.12 9.25
C SER A 197 -12.93 -20.04 10.33
N ALA A 198 -12.29 -20.17 11.48
CA ALA A 198 -12.76 -20.98 12.60
C ALA A 198 -14.04 -20.47 13.25
N ALA A 199 -14.49 -19.28 12.91
CA ALA A 199 -15.77 -18.73 13.35
C ALA A 199 -16.94 -19.15 12.44
N ASP A 200 -16.66 -19.68 11.26
CA ASP A 200 -17.68 -20.23 10.37
C ASP A 200 -18.01 -21.66 10.84
N PRO A 201 -19.26 -21.96 11.24
CA PRO A 201 -19.68 -23.34 11.50
C PRO A 201 -19.61 -24.14 10.20
N ASP A 202 -19.03 -25.34 10.24
CA ASP A 202 -19.02 -26.33 9.16
C ASP A 202 -20.45 -26.71 8.73
#